data_baa5dcbca367a446030e6b793a25aaa5
#
_entry.id   baa5dcbca367a446030e6b793a25aaa5
#
_cell.length_a   1.000
_cell.length_b   1.000
_cell.length_c   1.000
_cell.angle_alpha   90.00
_cell.angle_beta   90.00
_cell.angle_gamma   90.00
#
_symmetry.space_group_name_H-M   'P 1'
#
loop_
_entity.id
_entity.type
_entity.pdbx_description
1 polymer ?
#
loop_
_entity_poly.entity_id
_entity_poly.type
_entity_poly.pdbx_seq_one_letter_code
_entity_poly.pdbx_strand_id
1 'polypeptide(L)'
;MDISIYDNYSGASRDFDFFEIDGEYKMCDSFLTILCMRGRAIFKVRLHEFEISRGSYMLIRANEPFMIVESSEDFHIDVVRVGESAFAMSYDDVLKKRLELVSIQRPTTKISARKTMMFHIIHSYLKVLKKERNDFYKDMILLEYVKLFLYEACHILDDTASQSNLVKKDRSITSLFFMILDNYFNENSKL
;
A
#
# COMPACT_ATOMS: atom_id res chain seq x y z
N MET A 1 13.14 11.58 6.04
CA MET A 1 11.86 10.84 6.14
C MET A 1 11.59 10.12 4.83
N ASP A 2 11.34 8.82 4.87
CA ASP A 2 11.19 7.99 3.66
C ASP A 2 9.69 7.85 3.30
N ILE A 3 9.17 8.90 2.67
CA ILE A 3 7.84 8.94 2.06
C ILE A 3 8.00 9.37 0.62
N SER A 4 7.48 8.58 -0.32
CA SER A 4 7.48 8.88 -1.74
C SER A 4 6.08 8.77 -2.32
N ILE A 5 5.77 9.66 -3.26
CA ILE A 5 4.43 9.80 -3.83
C ILE A 5 4.58 9.85 -5.34
N TYR A 6 3.95 8.91 -6.02
CA TYR A 6 4.09 8.70 -7.46
C TYR A 6 2.74 8.63 -8.14
N ASP A 7 2.72 8.96 -9.43
CA ASP A 7 1.71 8.54 -10.38
C ASP A 7 2.40 8.07 -11.66
N ASN A 8 1.82 7.15 -12.39
CA ASN A 8 2.38 6.69 -13.65
C ASN A 8 2.09 7.60 -14.85
N TYR A 9 1.62 8.81 -14.60
CA TYR A 9 1.38 9.81 -15.66
C TYR A 9 2.66 10.48 -16.15
N SER A 10 3.68 10.49 -15.32
CA SER A 10 4.96 11.12 -15.69
C SER A 10 5.94 10.05 -16.17
N GLY A 11 5.82 9.57 -17.39
CA GLY A 11 6.72 8.60 -18.04
C GLY A 11 8.21 8.97 -18.08
N ALA A 12 8.72 9.62 -17.05
CA ALA A 12 10.07 10.11 -16.91
C ALA A 12 10.71 9.91 -15.53
N SER A 13 10.03 9.22 -14.59
CA SER A 13 10.61 9.01 -13.26
C SER A 13 11.23 7.61 -13.18
N ARG A 14 12.56 7.54 -13.01
CA ARG A 14 13.31 6.30 -12.74
C ARG A 14 12.84 5.56 -11.48
N ASP A 15 12.00 6.19 -10.67
CA ASP A 15 11.43 5.62 -9.46
C ASP A 15 10.26 4.66 -9.74
N PHE A 16 9.87 4.49 -11.02
CA PHE A 16 8.74 3.67 -11.45
C PHE A 16 9.11 2.26 -11.89
N ASP A 17 10.40 1.91 -11.86
CA ASP A 17 10.91 0.57 -12.24
C ASP A 17 10.23 -0.57 -11.45
N PHE A 18 9.67 -0.26 -10.28
CA PHE A 18 8.89 -1.21 -9.47
C PHE A 18 7.58 -1.68 -10.12
N PHE A 19 7.05 -0.91 -11.08
CA PHE A 19 5.77 -1.21 -11.73
C PHE A 19 5.93 -1.60 -13.20
N GLU A 20 7.15 -1.92 -13.63
CA GLU A 20 7.40 -2.47 -14.96
C GLU A 20 6.93 -3.92 -15.06
N ILE A 21 6.38 -4.26 -16.24
CA ILE A 21 5.95 -5.62 -16.57
C ILE A 21 7.14 -6.31 -17.26
N ASP A 22 8.07 -6.79 -16.46
CA ASP A 22 9.26 -7.50 -16.93
C ASP A 22 9.28 -8.98 -16.54
N GLY A 23 8.21 -9.45 -15.88
CA GLY A 23 8.11 -10.82 -15.39
C GLY A 23 8.95 -11.10 -14.15
N GLU A 24 9.56 -10.07 -13.55
CA GLU A 24 10.39 -10.21 -12.36
C GLU A 24 9.65 -9.78 -11.09
N TYR A 25 9.92 -10.50 -10.00
CA TYR A 25 9.45 -10.06 -8.68
C TYR A 25 10.25 -8.85 -8.22
N LYS A 26 9.52 -7.83 -7.84
CA LYS A 26 10.05 -6.64 -7.17
C LYS A 26 9.83 -6.76 -5.68
N MET A 27 10.71 -6.14 -4.91
CA MET A 27 10.61 -6.08 -3.46
C MET A 27 10.93 -4.66 -2.99
N CYS A 28 10.06 -4.10 -2.17
CA CYS A 28 10.24 -2.76 -1.61
C CYS A 28 10.37 -2.86 -0.09
N ASP A 29 11.31 -2.13 0.49
CA ASP A 29 11.52 -2.03 1.95
C ASP A 29 10.47 -1.18 2.67
N SER A 30 9.44 -0.79 1.97
CA SER A 30 8.43 0.17 2.40
C SER A 30 7.03 -0.37 2.13
N PHE A 31 6.05 0.12 2.88
CA PHE A 31 4.64 -0.09 2.54
C PHE A 31 4.29 0.66 1.26
N LEU A 32 3.58 -0.01 0.36
CA LEU A 32 3.04 0.58 -0.86
C LEU A 32 1.51 0.60 -0.77
N THR A 33 0.94 1.77 -0.94
CA THR A 33 -0.50 1.92 -1.14
C THR A 33 -0.74 2.28 -2.60
N ILE A 34 -1.60 1.55 -3.26
CA ILE A 34 -1.85 1.66 -4.70
C ILE A 34 -3.34 1.91 -4.91
N LEU A 35 -3.68 3.01 -5.56
CA LEU A 35 -5.05 3.34 -6.00
C LEU A 35 -5.12 3.27 -7.51
N CYS A 36 -5.93 2.36 -8.05
CA CYS A 36 -6.15 2.28 -9.49
C CYS A 36 -7.16 3.34 -9.94
N MET A 37 -6.70 4.28 -10.77
CA MET A 37 -7.49 5.39 -11.30
C MET A 37 -8.13 5.06 -12.65
N ARG A 38 -7.45 4.26 -13.49
CA ARG A 38 -7.92 3.84 -14.81
C ARG A 38 -7.38 2.46 -15.15
N GLY A 39 -7.99 1.84 -16.15
CA GLY A 39 -7.55 0.56 -16.68
C GLY A 39 -7.69 -0.58 -15.67
N ARG A 40 -6.92 -1.62 -15.92
CA ARG A 40 -6.83 -2.82 -15.08
C ARG A 40 -5.42 -3.38 -15.11
N ALA A 41 -5.06 -4.12 -14.05
CA ALA A 41 -3.84 -4.91 -14.00
C ALA A 41 -4.02 -6.14 -13.11
N ILE A 42 -3.21 -7.16 -13.32
CA ILE A 42 -3.07 -8.32 -12.45
C ILE A 42 -1.76 -8.20 -11.69
N PHE A 43 -1.86 -8.08 -10.38
CA PHE A 43 -0.74 -8.12 -9.46
C PHE A 43 -0.62 -9.51 -8.87
N LYS A 44 0.57 -10.06 -8.92
CA LYS A 44 0.92 -11.26 -8.16
C LYS A 44 1.68 -10.82 -6.92
N VAL A 45 1.07 -11.06 -5.76
CA VAL A 45 1.68 -10.77 -4.45
C VAL A 45 1.88 -12.10 -3.76
N ARG A 46 3.12 -12.46 -3.46
CA ARG A 46 3.49 -13.82 -3.04
C ARG A 46 3.07 -14.86 -4.08
N LEU A 47 2.14 -15.74 -3.67
CA LEU A 47 1.60 -16.84 -4.51
C LEU A 47 0.18 -16.56 -5.04
N HIS A 48 -0.38 -15.39 -4.75
CA HIS A 48 -1.76 -15.06 -5.09
C HIS A 48 -1.81 -13.95 -6.13
N GLU A 49 -2.73 -14.10 -7.09
CA GLU A 49 -3.02 -13.08 -8.09
C GLU A 49 -4.23 -12.27 -7.67
N PHE A 50 -4.13 -10.95 -7.87
CA PHE A 50 -5.15 -9.98 -7.55
C PHE A 50 -5.40 -9.10 -8.77
N GLU A 51 -6.61 -9.15 -9.29
CA GLU A 51 -7.03 -8.20 -10.32
C GLU A 51 -7.38 -6.87 -9.64
N ILE A 52 -6.77 -5.78 -10.11
CA ILE A 52 -7.14 -4.43 -9.74
C ILE A 52 -7.66 -3.68 -10.98
N SER A 53 -8.66 -2.86 -10.77
CA SER A 53 -9.24 -2.02 -11.81
C SER A 53 -9.71 -0.71 -11.19
N ARG A 54 -10.18 0.22 -12.02
CA ARG A 54 -10.60 1.54 -11.54
C ARG A 54 -11.37 1.48 -10.22
N GLY A 55 -10.90 2.21 -9.21
CA GLY A 55 -11.44 2.23 -7.86
C GLY A 55 -11.03 1.05 -7.00
N SER A 56 -10.07 0.23 -7.43
CA SER A 56 -9.41 -0.72 -6.52
C SER A 56 -8.33 -0.01 -5.72
N TYR A 57 -8.29 -0.30 -4.43
CA TYR A 57 -7.24 0.10 -3.51
C TYR A 57 -6.46 -1.14 -3.07
N MET A 58 -5.14 -1.10 -3.12
CA MET A 58 -4.26 -2.20 -2.74
C MET A 58 -3.18 -1.72 -1.76
N LEU A 59 -2.85 -2.59 -0.80
CA LEU A 59 -1.78 -2.39 0.17
C LEU A 59 -0.80 -3.55 0.08
N ILE A 60 0.48 -3.25 -0.16
CA ILE A 60 1.59 -4.21 -0.17
C ILE A 60 2.51 -3.86 1.00
N ARG A 61 2.88 -4.86 1.79
CA ARG A 61 3.79 -4.68 2.94
C ARG A 61 5.21 -4.41 2.51
N ALA A 62 5.98 -3.83 3.44
CA ALA A 62 7.43 -3.81 3.33
C ALA A 62 7.99 -5.23 3.20
N ASN A 63 8.99 -5.37 2.33
CA ASN A 63 9.69 -6.63 2.04
C ASN A 63 8.78 -7.76 1.51
N GLU A 64 7.63 -7.43 0.95
CA GLU A 64 6.74 -8.38 0.33
C GLU A 64 6.99 -8.45 -1.19
N PRO A 65 7.31 -9.64 -1.74
CA PRO A 65 7.55 -9.78 -3.17
C PRO A 65 6.24 -9.62 -3.95
N PHE A 66 6.28 -8.80 -4.99
CA PHE A 66 5.17 -8.61 -5.92
C PHE A 66 5.68 -8.44 -7.35
N MET A 67 4.81 -8.69 -8.31
CA MET A 67 5.05 -8.40 -9.72
C MET A 67 3.74 -8.00 -10.40
N ILE A 68 3.82 -7.26 -11.49
CA ILE A 68 2.69 -7.03 -12.39
C ILE A 68 2.77 -8.08 -13.49
N VAL A 69 1.75 -8.93 -13.57
CA VAL A 69 1.67 -10.00 -14.58
C VAL A 69 1.23 -9.42 -15.93
N GLU A 70 0.21 -8.57 -15.89
CA GLU A 70 -0.31 -7.87 -17.06
C GLU A 70 -0.97 -6.55 -16.68
N SER A 71 -1.05 -5.62 -17.61
CA SER A 71 -1.86 -4.41 -17.45
C SER A 71 -2.47 -3.98 -18.79
N SER A 72 -3.59 -3.23 -18.73
CA SER A 72 -4.14 -2.55 -19.90
C SER A 72 -3.29 -1.33 -20.27
N GLU A 73 -3.35 -0.90 -21.53
CA GLU A 73 -2.59 0.26 -22.03
C GLU A 73 -2.92 1.57 -21.29
N ASP A 74 -4.17 1.69 -20.84
CA ASP A 74 -4.64 2.86 -20.08
C ASP A 74 -4.46 2.72 -18.56
N PHE A 75 -3.71 1.71 -18.09
CA PHE A 75 -3.50 1.46 -16.67
C PHE A 75 -2.83 2.64 -15.99
N HIS A 76 -3.51 3.19 -15.00
CA HIS A 76 -3.06 4.36 -14.25
C HIS A 76 -3.30 4.19 -12.76
N ILE A 77 -2.25 4.41 -11.96
CA ILE A 77 -2.26 4.28 -10.50
C ILE A 77 -1.67 5.50 -9.81
N ASP A 78 -2.22 5.81 -8.64
CA ASP A 78 -1.61 6.68 -7.64
C ASP A 78 -0.94 5.80 -6.59
N VAL A 79 0.31 6.11 -6.22
CA VAL A 79 1.09 5.32 -5.25
C VAL A 79 1.64 6.22 -4.15
N VAL A 80 1.45 5.78 -2.91
CA VAL A 80 2.16 6.35 -1.75
C VAL A 80 3.04 5.25 -1.16
N ARG A 81 4.34 5.50 -1.13
CA ARG A 81 5.35 4.66 -0.49
C ARG A 81 5.68 5.23 0.88
N VAL A 82 5.63 4.40 1.92
CA VAL A 82 5.88 4.79 3.31
C VAL A 82 6.92 3.86 3.91
N GLY A 83 8.12 4.37 4.10
CA GLY A 83 9.23 3.63 4.67
C GLY A 83 9.15 3.50 6.20
N GLU A 84 9.93 2.60 6.74
CA GLU A 84 9.94 2.29 8.16
C GLU A 84 10.33 3.49 9.03
N SER A 85 11.19 4.36 8.54
CA SER A 85 11.58 5.60 9.23
C SER A 85 10.40 6.54 9.52
N ALA A 86 9.37 6.54 8.68
CA ALA A 86 8.17 7.35 8.90
C ALA A 86 7.36 6.85 10.10
N PHE A 87 7.27 5.53 10.31
CA PHE A 87 6.61 4.96 11.48
C PHE A 87 7.42 5.18 12.75
N ALA A 88 8.75 5.04 12.69
CA ALA A 88 9.62 5.32 13.82
C ALA A 88 9.52 6.79 14.29
N MET A 89 9.43 7.74 13.36
CA MET A 89 9.23 9.16 13.68
C MET A 89 7.86 9.46 14.26
N SER A 90 6.83 8.70 13.88
CA SER A 90 5.46 8.91 14.37
C SER A 90 5.16 8.24 15.70
N TYR A 91 6.04 7.34 16.17
CA TYR A 91 5.78 6.48 17.34
C TYR A 91 4.45 5.72 17.25
N ASP A 92 4.01 5.39 16.05
CA ASP A 92 2.70 4.79 15.77
C ASP A 92 2.80 3.30 15.45
N ASP A 93 3.23 2.52 16.42
CA ASP A 93 3.32 1.06 16.30
C ASP A 93 1.94 0.40 16.07
N VAL A 94 0.87 1.04 16.56
CA VAL A 94 -0.49 0.51 16.40
C VAL A 94 -0.90 0.57 14.93
N LEU A 95 -0.65 1.69 14.27
CA LEU A 95 -0.93 1.85 12.85
C LEU A 95 -0.09 0.86 12.01
N LYS A 96 1.21 0.75 12.30
CA LYS A 96 2.10 -0.19 11.60
C LYS A 96 1.58 -1.62 11.70
N LYS A 97 1.32 -2.12 12.92
CA LYS A 97 0.78 -3.47 13.14
C LYS A 97 -0.57 -3.67 12.45
N ARG A 98 -1.41 -2.64 12.43
CA ARG A 98 -2.70 -2.72 11.75
C ARG A 98 -2.55 -2.85 10.23
N LEU A 99 -1.66 -2.06 9.61
CA LEU A 99 -1.34 -2.15 8.19
C LEU A 99 -0.79 -3.53 7.82
N GLU A 100 0.10 -4.09 8.63
CA GLU A 100 0.63 -5.44 8.44
C GLU A 100 -0.49 -6.48 8.44
N LEU A 101 -1.37 -6.45 9.46
CA LEU A 101 -2.48 -7.39 9.58
C LEU A 101 -3.44 -7.28 8.39
N VAL A 102 -3.85 -6.07 8.04
CA VAL A 102 -4.81 -5.83 6.97
C VAL A 102 -4.26 -6.24 5.61
N SER A 103 -2.98 -5.96 5.33
CA SER A 103 -2.33 -6.33 4.07
C SER A 103 -2.21 -7.86 3.88
N ILE A 104 -2.08 -8.62 4.98
CA ILE A 104 -2.08 -10.09 4.92
C ILE A 104 -3.47 -10.62 4.63
N GLN A 105 -4.48 -10.09 5.32
CA GLN A 105 -5.85 -10.58 5.24
C GLN A 105 -6.53 -10.19 3.92
N ARG A 106 -6.33 -8.95 3.49
CA ARG A 106 -6.95 -8.37 2.30
C ARG A 106 -6.08 -7.30 1.67
N PRO A 107 -5.12 -7.68 0.83
CA PRO A 107 -4.24 -6.70 0.20
C PRO A 107 -4.99 -5.76 -0.75
N THR A 108 -6.18 -6.14 -1.23
CA THR A 108 -6.95 -5.32 -2.18
C THR A 108 -8.44 -5.27 -1.84
N THR A 109 -9.07 -4.14 -2.13
CA THR A 109 -10.52 -3.96 -2.04
C THR A 109 -11.02 -2.95 -3.08
N LYS A 110 -12.30 -3.05 -3.41
CA LYS A 110 -12.99 -2.06 -4.26
C LYS A 110 -13.58 -0.98 -3.38
N ILE A 111 -13.35 0.28 -3.72
CA ILE A 111 -13.88 1.43 -3.00
C ILE A 111 -14.87 2.21 -3.87
N SER A 112 -15.76 2.96 -3.22
CA SER A 112 -16.75 3.77 -3.92
C SER A 112 -16.09 4.91 -4.72
N ALA A 113 -16.76 5.40 -5.76
CA ALA A 113 -16.26 6.51 -6.57
C ALA A 113 -15.97 7.77 -5.72
N ARG A 114 -16.76 8.03 -4.67
CA ARG A 114 -16.53 9.13 -3.73
C ARG A 114 -15.23 8.92 -2.96
N LYS A 115 -14.97 7.73 -2.42
CA LYS A 115 -13.74 7.40 -1.70
C LYS A 115 -12.53 7.44 -2.65
N THR A 116 -12.67 6.91 -3.88
CA THR A 116 -11.62 7.01 -4.91
C THR A 116 -11.20 8.46 -5.16
N MET A 117 -12.18 9.34 -5.35
CA MET A 117 -11.89 10.77 -5.55
C MET A 117 -11.23 11.41 -4.33
N MET A 118 -11.69 11.08 -3.13
CA MET A 118 -11.10 11.59 -1.88
C MET A 118 -9.62 11.18 -1.77
N PHE A 119 -9.29 9.91 -2.00
CA PHE A 119 -7.91 9.43 -1.96
C PHE A 119 -7.03 10.07 -3.03
N HIS A 120 -7.57 10.24 -4.24
CA HIS A 120 -6.86 10.94 -5.32
C HIS A 120 -6.56 12.40 -4.97
N ILE A 121 -7.50 13.12 -4.35
CA ILE A 121 -7.27 14.50 -3.88
C ILE A 121 -6.18 14.54 -2.81
N ILE A 122 -6.22 13.63 -1.83
CA ILE A 122 -5.20 13.54 -0.79
C ILE A 122 -3.84 13.23 -1.41
N HIS A 123 -3.76 12.25 -2.32
CA HIS A 123 -2.54 11.91 -3.05
C HIS A 123 -1.97 13.12 -3.80
N SER A 124 -2.80 13.84 -4.55
CA SER A 124 -2.40 15.05 -5.28
C SER A 124 -1.88 16.13 -4.35
N TYR A 125 -2.53 16.34 -3.19
CA TYR A 125 -2.10 17.30 -2.19
C TYR A 125 -0.74 16.91 -1.57
N LEU A 126 -0.55 15.64 -1.20
CA LEU A 126 0.72 15.13 -0.70
C LEU A 126 1.86 15.33 -1.69
N LYS A 127 1.59 15.15 -2.99
CA LYS A 127 2.55 15.35 -4.07
C LYS A 127 2.99 16.83 -4.16
N VAL A 128 2.03 17.76 -4.11
CA VAL A 128 2.29 19.20 -4.08
C VAL A 128 3.08 19.58 -2.83
N LEU A 129 2.64 19.12 -1.66
CA LEU A 129 3.29 19.39 -0.38
C LEU A 129 4.76 18.93 -0.39
N LYS A 130 5.02 17.74 -0.94
CA LYS A 130 6.38 17.21 -1.04
C LYS A 130 7.26 18.02 -1.99
N LYS A 131 6.71 18.50 -3.10
CA LYS A 131 7.46 19.22 -4.15
C LYS A 131 7.70 20.69 -3.81
N GLU A 132 6.66 21.40 -3.38
CA GLU A 132 6.67 22.86 -3.35
C GLU A 132 7.08 23.43 -1.99
N ARG A 133 6.90 22.69 -0.92
CA ARG A 133 7.22 23.15 0.40
C ARG A 133 8.67 22.82 0.77
N ASN A 134 9.39 23.81 1.27
CA ASN A 134 10.77 23.65 1.75
C ASN A 134 10.98 24.43 3.06
N ASP A 135 10.13 24.15 4.05
CA ASP A 135 10.20 24.77 5.36
C ASP A 135 10.41 23.69 6.45
N PHE A 136 10.72 24.15 7.67
CA PHE A 136 10.98 23.28 8.81
C PHE A 136 9.82 22.34 9.16
N TYR A 137 8.58 22.75 8.90
CA TYR A 137 7.38 21.98 9.24
C TYR A 137 6.97 20.99 8.15
N LYS A 138 7.60 21.02 6.99
CA LYS A 138 7.25 20.17 5.84
C LYS A 138 7.12 18.71 6.20
N ASP A 139 8.15 18.16 6.80
CA ASP A 139 8.21 16.73 7.11
C ASP A 139 7.19 16.32 8.17
N MET A 140 6.95 17.18 9.15
CA MET A 140 5.92 16.94 10.17
C MET A 140 4.52 16.95 9.57
N ILE A 141 4.22 17.95 8.75
CA ILE A 141 2.90 18.08 8.11
C ILE A 141 2.69 16.91 7.14
N LEU A 142 3.69 16.56 6.34
CA LEU A 142 3.61 15.42 5.43
C LEU A 142 3.34 14.13 6.19
N LEU A 143 4.03 13.91 7.30
CA LEU A 143 3.86 12.72 8.14
C LEU A 143 2.43 12.62 8.70
N GLU A 144 1.87 13.71 9.23
CA GLU A 144 0.50 13.71 9.77
C GLU A 144 -0.55 13.43 8.70
N TYR A 145 -0.41 14.01 7.50
CA TYR A 145 -1.32 13.71 6.38
C TYR A 145 -1.20 12.26 5.89
N VAL A 146 0.02 11.72 5.83
CA VAL A 146 0.22 10.31 5.48
C VAL A 146 -0.37 9.39 6.54
N LYS A 147 -0.25 9.70 7.82
CA LYS A 147 -0.89 8.93 8.90
C LYS A 147 -2.40 8.89 8.74
N LEU A 148 -3.04 10.05 8.55
CA LEU A 148 -4.48 10.14 8.29
C LEU A 148 -4.88 9.30 7.08
N PHE A 149 -4.12 9.39 6.00
CA PHE A 149 -4.34 8.60 4.79
C PHE A 149 -4.27 7.09 5.08
N LEU A 150 -3.29 6.64 5.85
CA LEU A 150 -3.13 5.23 6.21
C LEU A 150 -4.22 4.74 7.18
N TYR A 151 -4.68 5.57 8.11
CA TYR A 151 -5.83 5.24 8.96
C TYR A 151 -7.11 5.04 8.15
N GLU A 152 -7.39 5.92 7.19
CA GLU A 152 -8.51 5.77 6.26
C GLU A 152 -8.38 4.50 5.41
N ALA A 153 -7.17 4.16 4.97
CA ALA A 153 -6.88 2.93 4.25
C ALA A 153 -7.21 1.68 5.09
N CYS A 154 -6.75 1.65 6.34
CA CYS A 154 -7.07 0.57 7.28
C CYS A 154 -8.59 0.45 7.50
N HIS A 155 -9.27 1.57 7.73
CA HIS A 155 -10.72 1.59 7.94
C HIS A 155 -11.48 1.00 6.74
N ILE A 156 -11.11 1.36 5.52
CA ILE A 156 -11.75 0.83 4.31
C ILE A 156 -11.55 -0.67 4.18
N LEU A 157 -10.34 -1.15 4.41
CA LEU A 157 -10.02 -2.57 4.31
C LEU A 157 -10.72 -3.39 5.41
N ASP A 158 -10.91 -2.82 6.60
CA ASP A 158 -11.65 -3.43 7.71
C ASP A 158 -13.15 -3.50 7.45
N ASP A 159 -13.77 -2.42 6.96
CA ASP A 159 -15.21 -2.37 6.65
C ASP A 159 -15.58 -3.47 5.65
N THR A 160 -14.77 -3.65 4.62
CA THR A 160 -14.99 -4.69 3.62
C THR A 160 -14.78 -6.10 4.20
N ALA A 161 -13.93 -6.25 5.22
CA ALA A 161 -13.77 -7.51 5.96
C ALA A 161 -15.03 -7.88 6.76
N SER A 162 -15.73 -6.90 7.30
CA SER A 162 -16.92 -7.11 8.12
C SER A 162 -18.13 -7.55 7.30
N GLN A 163 -18.22 -7.16 6.03
CA GLN A 163 -19.34 -7.50 5.14
C GLN A 163 -19.26 -8.92 4.56
N SER A 164 -18.11 -9.59 4.60
CA SER A 164 -17.92 -10.94 4.05
C SER A 164 -17.86 -12.02 5.12
N ASN A 165 -18.94 -12.20 5.88
CA ASN A 165 -19.01 -13.12 7.03
C ASN A 165 -18.86 -14.63 6.72
N LEU A 166 -18.76 -15.06 5.46
CA LEU A 166 -18.77 -16.46 5.05
C LEU A 166 -17.39 -17.11 4.80
N VAL A 167 -16.29 -16.34 4.83
CA VAL A 167 -14.93 -16.85 4.54
C VAL A 167 -13.98 -16.71 5.76
N LYS A 168 -14.52 -16.35 6.92
CA LYS A 168 -13.73 -15.90 8.08
C LYS A 168 -12.89 -16.98 8.77
N LYS A 169 -13.27 -18.27 8.74
CA LYS A 169 -12.62 -19.26 9.59
C LYS A 169 -11.28 -19.73 9.05
N ASP A 170 -11.19 -20.05 7.77
CA ASP A 170 -9.96 -20.61 7.19
C ASP A 170 -8.87 -19.56 6.94
N ARG A 171 -9.26 -18.36 6.53
CA ARG A 171 -8.30 -17.26 6.34
C ARG A 171 -7.71 -16.71 7.62
N SER A 172 -8.48 -16.72 8.72
CA SER A 172 -8.01 -16.30 10.04
C SER A 172 -6.88 -17.19 10.57
N ILE A 173 -7.00 -18.50 10.39
CA ILE A 173 -5.99 -19.48 10.84
C ILE A 173 -4.72 -19.34 10.00
N THR A 174 -4.85 -19.21 8.68
CA THR A 174 -3.72 -19.05 7.77
C THR A 174 -2.97 -17.73 8.04
N SER A 175 -3.69 -16.64 8.27
CA SER A 175 -3.10 -15.34 8.60
C SER A 175 -2.39 -15.37 9.96
N LEU A 176 -2.98 -16.02 10.97
CA LEU A 176 -2.35 -16.23 12.27
C LEU A 176 -1.08 -17.09 12.15
N PHE A 177 -1.12 -18.13 11.35
CA PHE A 177 0.03 -19.01 11.12
C PHE A 177 1.20 -18.22 10.47
N PHE A 178 0.94 -17.44 9.43
CA PHE A 178 1.98 -16.60 8.80
C PHE A 178 2.50 -15.53 9.74
N MET A 179 1.65 -14.92 10.56
CA MET A 179 2.08 -13.93 11.56
C MET A 179 2.99 -14.55 12.63
N ILE A 180 2.69 -15.77 13.07
CA ILE A 180 3.54 -16.51 14.02
C ILE A 180 4.87 -16.89 13.39
N LEU A 181 4.86 -17.34 12.14
CA LEU A 181 6.08 -17.65 11.38
C LEU A 181 6.97 -16.42 11.19
N ASP A 182 6.39 -15.30 10.76
CA ASP A 182 7.14 -14.04 10.56
C ASP A 182 7.76 -13.56 11.88
N ASN A 183 7.02 -13.64 13.00
CA ASN A 183 7.57 -13.31 14.32
C ASN A 183 8.70 -14.26 14.73
N TYR A 184 8.52 -15.57 14.53
CA TYR A 184 9.55 -16.56 14.85
C TYR A 184 10.84 -16.33 14.06
N PHE A 185 10.77 -16.06 12.77
CA PHE A 185 11.95 -15.79 11.95
C PHE A 185 12.60 -14.45 12.29
N ASN A 186 11.82 -13.41 12.59
CA ASN A 186 12.35 -12.10 12.99
C ASN A 186 13.04 -12.12 14.36
N GLU A 187 12.57 -12.95 15.30
CA GLU A 187 13.21 -13.12 16.60
C GLU A 187 14.50 -13.95 16.51
N ASN A 188 14.54 -14.96 15.65
CA ASN A 188 15.69 -15.85 15.49
C ASN A 188 16.72 -15.37 14.46
N SER A 189 16.46 -14.35 13.66
CA SER A 189 17.43 -13.73 12.74
C SER A 189 18.34 -12.70 13.41
N LYS A 190 18.20 -12.48 14.72
CA LYS A 190 19.04 -11.59 15.53
C LYS A 190 20.14 -12.34 16.32
N LEU A 191 20.29 -13.63 16.07
CA LEU A 191 21.42 -14.44 16.54
C LEU A 191 22.46 -14.61 15.43
#